data_567f46fbf3a7623bf3c08f80dbdada98
#
_entry.id   567f46fbf3a7623bf3c08f80dbdada98
#
_cell.length_a   1.000
_cell.length_b   1.000
_cell.length_c   1.000
_cell.angle_alpha   90.00
_cell.angle_beta   90.00
_cell.angle_gamma   90.00
#
_symmetry.space_group_name_H-M   'P 1'
#
loop_
_entity.id
_entity.type
_entity.pdbx_description
1 polymer ?
#
loop_
_entity_poly.entity_id
_entity_poly.type
_entity_poly.pdbx_seq_one_letter_code
_entity_poly.pdbx_strand_id
1 'polypeptide(L)'
;MEWKVLLYVPEEIENEEFLCAWIHRHAQLVLGGDGIQAVALQGWNQSEGISPDNCLLIAATDETLSVAQQLHMAALAYANPKYPNQKFEGVDMIVEGFEEVDTRFLLRVFWRYHQIPWIITETSRCLIRELELSDVKQLFELYEKPGITEFVEPLFPWEEELEYEKAYIENIYHYQEFGTWLVFHKATGQLIGRAGFEQRELPDGPGLELGYIIAPEYQNQGYATEVCQALLQYAWENLEYENVNCLIQKGNTASIHLAEKLGFTFQKETEITGEPMEWYRKVLRF
;
A
#
# COMPACT_ATOMS: atom_id res chain seq x y z
N MET A 1 5.53 -14.10 11.72
CA MET A 1 4.41 -15.08 11.60
C MET A 1 4.36 -15.46 10.14
N GLU A 2 4.57 -16.73 9.80
CA GLU A 2 4.46 -17.18 8.40
C GLU A 2 2.98 -17.28 8.06
N TRP A 3 2.51 -16.41 7.19
CA TRP A 3 1.16 -16.47 6.63
C TRP A 3 1.17 -17.44 5.45
N LYS A 4 0.29 -18.44 5.50
CA LYS A 4 0.05 -19.33 4.36
C LYS A 4 -1.34 -19.03 3.84
N VAL A 5 -1.42 -18.34 2.72
CA VAL A 5 -2.69 -18.09 2.03
C VAL A 5 -2.94 -19.25 1.07
N LEU A 6 -4.10 -19.89 1.22
CA LEU A 6 -4.56 -20.94 0.32
C LEU A 6 -5.54 -20.34 -0.69
N LEU A 7 -5.30 -20.55 -1.95
CA LEU A 7 -6.18 -20.13 -3.00
C LEU A 7 -7.21 -21.23 -3.29
N TYR A 8 -8.50 -20.89 -3.21
CA TYR A 8 -9.59 -21.77 -3.56
C TYR A 8 -10.39 -21.22 -4.73
N VAL A 9 -10.64 -22.04 -5.75
CA VAL A 9 -11.35 -21.67 -6.97
C VAL A 9 -12.42 -22.72 -7.25
N PRO A 10 -13.68 -22.49 -6.80
CA PRO A 10 -14.73 -23.52 -6.89
C PRO A 10 -15.40 -23.62 -8.26
N GLU A 11 -15.39 -22.55 -9.05
CA GLU A 11 -16.02 -22.50 -10.37
C GLU A 11 -15.00 -22.63 -11.50
N GLU A 12 -15.50 -23.03 -12.70
CA GLU A 12 -14.71 -22.95 -13.93
C GLU A 12 -14.35 -21.50 -14.26
N ILE A 13 -13.07 -21.24 -14.40
CA ILE A 13 -12.52 -19.94 -14.80
C ILE A 13 -12.17 -20.02 -16.29
N GLU A 14 -12.58 -19.03 -17.08
CA GLU A 14 -12.00 -18.86 -18.41
C GLU A 14 -10.50 -18.56 -18.27
N ASN A 15 -9.67 -19.24 -19.06
CA ASN A 15 -8.22 -19.24 -18.90
C ASN A 15 -7.71 -19.93 -17.62
N GLU A 16 -8.39 -20.98 -17.16
CA GLU A 16 -7.93 -21.84 -16.07
C GLU A 16 -6.45 -22.24 -16.24
N GLU A 17 -6.02 -22.47 -17.49
CA GLU A 17 -4.61 -22.77 -17.80
C GLU A 17 -3.66 -21.63 -17.38
N PHE A 18 -4.08 -20.38 -17.49
CA PHE A 18 -3.28 -19.22 -17.09
C PHE A 18 -3.18 -19.15 -15.56
N LEU A 19 -4.28 -19.27 -14.86
CA LEU A 19 -4.32 -19.30 -13.40
C LEU A 19 -3.56 -20.53 -12.86
N CYS A 20 -3.77 -21.72 -13.42
CA CYS A 20 -3.05 -22.94 -13.05
C CYS A 20 -1.55 -22.83 -13.36
N ALA A 21 -1.17 -22.31 -14.51
CA ALA A 21 0.26 -22.08 -14.86
C ALA A 21 0.89 -21.03 -13.95
N TRP A 22 0.14 -20.00 -13.57
CA TRP A 22 0.55 -18.99 -12.63
C TRP A 22 0.72 -19.57 -11.22
N ILE A 23 -0.27 -20.31 -10.74
CA ILE A 23 -0.25 -21.05 -9.48
C ILE A 23 0.96 -21.97 -9.40
N HIS A 24 1.19 -22.82 -10.42
CA HIS A 24 2.34 -23.74 -10.47
C HIS A 24 3.69 -23.01 -10.52
N ARG A 25 3.74 -21.87 -11.22
CA ARG A 25 4.97 -21.08 -11.35
C ARG A 25 5.34 -20.37 -10.05
N HIS A 26 4.35 -19.93 -9.27
CA HIS A 26 4.54 -19.18 -8.05
C HIS A 26 4.47 -20.04 -6.79
N ALA A 27 3.81 -21.20 -6.81
CA ALA A 27 3.88 -22.18 -5.73
C ALA A 27 5.32 -22.65 -5.46
N GLN A 28 6.20 -22.68 -6.47
CA GLN A 28 7.63 -22.97 -6.27
C GLN A 28 8.40 -21.80 -5.64
N LEU A 29 7.97 -20.55 -5.85
CA LEU A 29 8.58 -19.35 -5.24
C LEU A 29 8.12 -19.13 -3.79
N VAL A 30 7.01 -19.69 -3.43
CA VAL A 30 6.30 -19.49 -2.18
C VAL A 30 6.61 -20.56 -1.12
N LEU A 31 7.22 -21.67 -1.50
CA LEU A 31 7.68 -22.71 -0.56
C LEU A 31 8.89 -22.31 0.29
N GLY A 32 9.32 -21.07 0.20
CA GLY A 32 10.46 -20.53 0.95
C GLY A 32 10.13 -19.62 2.13
N GLY A 33 8.90 -19.59 2.67
CA GLY A 33 8.65 -18.91 3.94
C GLY A 33 7.42 -18.02 4.05
N ASP A 34 6.91 -17.35 3.04
CA ASP A 34 5.75 -16.44 3.15
C ASP A 34 4.80 -16.64 1.97
N GLY A 35 3.99 -17.72 1.96
CA GLY A 35 3.48 -18.04 0.69
C GLY A 35 2.04 -18.52 0.55
N ILE A 36 1.45 -18.14 -0.58
CA ILE A 36 0.20 -18.69 -1.11
C ILE A 36 0.42 -20.15 -1.52
N GLN A 37 -0.22 -21.09 -0.84
CA GLN A 37 -0.37 -22.44 -1.35
C GLN A 37 -1.64 -22.52 -2.19
N ALA A 38 -1.45 -22.65 -3.49
CA ALA A 38 -2.53 -22.93 -4.40
C ALA A 38 -2.94 -24.39 -4.27
N VAL A 39 -4.11 -24.63 -3.75
CA VAL A 39 -4.75 -25.94 -3.75
C VAL A 39 -5.88 -25.88 -4.77
N ALA A 40 -5.70 -26.55 -5.90
CA ALA A 40 -6.83 -26.88 -6.77
C ALA A 40 -7.72 -27.88 -6.00
N LEU A 41 -8.67 -27.38 -5.24
CA LEU A 41 -9.59 -28.20 -4.48
C LEU A 41 -10.82 -28.49 -5.32
N GLN A 42 -10.91 -29.68 -5.85
CA GLN A 42 -12.20 -30.29 -6.12
C GLN A 42 -12.86 -30.63 -4.77
N GLY A 43 -13.53 -29.63 -4.20
CA GLY A 43 -14.29 -29.73 -2.96
C GLY A 43 -13.49 -29.30 -1.72
N TRP A 44 -14.00 -28.28 -1.03
CA TRP A 44 -13.59 -27.91 0.30
C TRP A 44 -13.68 -29.12 1.24
N ASN A 45 -12.57 -29.53 1.82
CA ASN A 45 -12.55 -30.60 2.80
C ASN A 45 -12.03 -30.08 4.14
N GLN A 46 -12.94 -29.81 5.08
CA GLN A 46 -12.62 -29.49 6.48
C GLN A 46 -11.70 -30.51 7.14
N SER A 47 -11.52 -31.70 6.53
CA SER A 47 -10.71 -32.79 7.08
C SER A 47 -9.20 -32.55 7.03
N GLU A 48 -8.71 -31.55 6.31
CA GLU A 48 -7.28 -31.26 6.20
C GLU A 48 -6.74 -30.23 7.18
N GLY A 49 -7.57 -29.73 8.11
CA GLY A 49 -7.15 -28.81 9.15
C GLY A 49 -6.80 -27.39 8.67
N ILE A 50 -7.33 -27.00 7.50
CA ILE A 50 -7.12 -25.66 6.94
C ILE A 50 -8.15 -24.70 7.53
N SER A 51 -7.69 -23.63 8.19
CA SER A 51 -8.57 -22.58 8.70
C SER A 51 -9.03 -21.67 7.56
N PRO A 52 -10.33 -21.28 7.51
CA PRO A 52 -10.80 -20.23 6.60
C PRO A 52 -9.99 -18.94 6.66
N ASP A 53 -9.49 -18.58 7.84
CA ASP A 53 -8.67 -17.37 8.04
C ASP A 53 -7.35 -17.38 7.26
N ASN A 54 -6.92 -18.53 6.74
CA ASN A 54 -5.71 -18.67 5.94
C ASN A 54 -6.02 -18.85 4.46
N CYS A 55 -7.28 -18.63 4.04
CA CYS A 55 -7.72 -18.86 2.69
C CYS A 55 -8.12 -17.57 1.98
N LEU A 56 -7.83 -17.52 0.67
CA LEU A 56 -8.40 -16.58 -0.26
C LEU A 56 -9.25 -17.35 -1.27
N LEU A 57 -10.54 -17.03 -1.32
CA LEU A 57 -11.47 -17.63 -2.25
C LEU A 57 -11.57 -16.77 -3.53
N ILE A 58 -11.49 -17.37 -4.70
CA ILE A 58 -11.90 -16.72 -5.95
C ILE A 58 -13.32 -17.15 -6.26
N ALA A 59 -14.26 -16.19 -6.21
CA ALA A 59 -15.69 -16.44 -6.38
C ALA A 59 -16.20 -15.84 -7.69
N ALA A 60 -16.77 -16.68 -8.58
CA ALA A 60 -17.38 -16.21 -9.82
C ALA A 60 -18.91 -16.04 -9.71
N THR A 61 -19.51 -16.38 -8.57
CA THR A 61 -20.95 -16.24 -8.32
C THR A 61 -21.25 -15.65 -6.96
N ASP A 62 -22.39 -14.96 -6.83
CA ASP A 62 -22.89 -14.44 -5.55
C ASP A 62 -23.09 -15.56 -4.52
N GLU A 63 -23.45 -16.76 -4.97
CA GLU A 63 -23.65 -17.93 -4.12
C GLU A 63 -22.32 -18.35 -3.46
N THR A 64 -21.25 -18.46 -4.24
CA THR A 64 -19.92 -18.80 -3.75
C THR A 64 -19.35 -17.70 -2.86
N LEU A 65 -19.55 -16.44 -3.23
CA LEU A 65 -19.15 -15.29 -2.40
C LEU A 65 -19.84 -15.32 -1.03
N SER A 66 -21.14 -15.65 -1.01
CA SER A 66 -21.91 -15.81 0.24
C SER A 66 -21.30 -16.90 1.17
N VAL A 67 -20.76 -17.97 0.60
CA VAL A 67 -20.05 -19.00 1.39
C VAL A 67 -18.78 -18.42 2.03
N ALA A 68 -17.99 -17.64 1.29
CA ALA A 68 -16.80 -16.97 1.85
C ALA A 68 -17.17 -16.05 3.01
N GLN A 69 -18.22 -15.23 2.85
CA GLN A 69 -18.71 -14.33 3.88
C GLN A 69 -19.17 -15.07 5.14
N GLN A 70 -19.91 -16.16 4.99
CA GLN A 70 -20.36 -16.99 6.13
C GLN A 70 -19.21 -17.66 6.87
N LEU A 71 -18.12 -17.99 6.18
CA LEU A 71 -16.93 -18.61 6.75
C LEU A 71 -15.90 -17.58 7.23
N HIS A 72 -16.18 -16.28 7.09
CA HIS A 72 -15.21 -15.20 7.34
C HIS A 72 -13.89 -15.39 6.58
N MET A 73 -13.98 -15.79 5.32
CA MET A 73 -12.85 -16.04 4.43
C MET A 73 -12.64 -14.83 3.52
N ALA A 74 -11.38 -14.46 3.29
CA ALA A 74 -11.04 -13.46 2.29
C ALA A 74 -11.53 -13.91 0.91
N ALA A 75 -12.04 -12.97 0.09
CA ALA A 75 -12.57 -13.28 -1.22
C ALA A 75 -12.14 -12.25 -2.28
N LEU A 76 -11.86 -12.76 -3.48
CA LEU A 76 -11.70 -12.01 -4.72
C LEU A 76 -12.85 -12.41 -5.65
N ALA A 77 -13.65 -11.44 -6.09
CA ALA A 77 -14.70 -11.72 -7.07
C ALA A 77 -14.11 -11.75 -8.50
N TYR A 78 -14.57 -12.68 -9.27
CA TYR A 78 -14.27 -12.79 -10.69
C TYR A 78 -15.54 -12.61 -11.52
N ALA A 79 -15.60 -11.52 -12.31
CA ALA A 79 -16.70 -11.23 -13.21
C ALA A 79 -16.66 -12.16 -14.43
N ASN A 80 -16.97 -13.45 -14.20
CA ASN A 80 -16.93 -14.49 -15.22
C ASN A 80 -18.05 -14.29 -16.24
N PRO A 81 -17.77 -14.18 -17.55
CA PRO A 81 -18.80 -14.05 -18.60
C PRO A 81 -19.82 -15.19 -18.65
N LYS A 82 -19.48 -16.38 -18.12
CA LYS A 82 -20.42 -17.53 -18.02
C LYS A 82 -21.53 -17.29 -17.00
N TYR A 83 -21.28 -16.43 -15.99
CA TYR A 83 -22.22 -16.14 -14.91
C TYR A 83 -22.60 -14.65 -14.89
N PRO A 84 -23.29 -14.14 -15.92
CA PRO A 84 -23.67 -12.74 -16.00
C PRO A 84 -24.64 -12.36 -14.87
N ASN A 85 -24.71 -11.08 -14.55
CA ASN A 85 -25.64 -10.50 -13.56
C ASN A 85 -25.33 -10.80 -12.09
N GLN A 86 -24.11 -11.18 -11.75
CA GLN A 86 -23.64 -11.21 -10.37
C GLN A 86 -23.51 -9.78 -9.83
N LYS A 87 -23.71 -9.59 -8.54
CA LYS A 87 -23.63 -8.27 -7.89
C LYS A 87 -22.36 -8.10 -7.07
N PHE A 88 -21.82 -9.20 -6.57
CA PHE A 88 -20.62 -9.25 -5.73
C PHE A 88 -20.68 -8.29 -4.53
N GLU A 89 -21.84 -8.21 -3.88
CA GLU A 89 -22.05 -7.32 -2.72
C GLU A 89 -21.13 -7.72 -1.56
N GLY A 90 -20.43 -6.72 -0.99
CA GLY A 90 -19.56 -6.90 0.19
C GLY A 90 -18.20 -7.54 -0.11
N VAL A 91 -17.71 -7.44 -1.35
CA VAL A 91 -16.33 -7.75 -1.72
C VAL A 91 -15.59 -6.47 -2.09
N ASP A 92 -14.34 -6.37 -1.69
CA ASP A 92 -13.52 -5.17 -1.92
C ASP A 92 -12.94 -5.12 -3.34
N MET A 93 -12.69 -6.28 -3.95
CA MET A 93 -12.01 -6.37 -5.24
C MET A 93 -12.74 -7.31 -6.22
N ILE A 94 -12.89 -6.82 -7.46
CA ILE A 94 -13.49 -7.57 -8.59
C ILE A 94 -12.50 -7.53 -9.74
N VAL A 95 -12.21 -8.68 -10.33
CA VAL A 95 -11.39 -8.80 -11.54
C VAL A 95 -12.22 -9.32 -12.72
N GLU A 96 -11.93 -8.85 -13.93
CA GLU A 96 -12.55 -9.31 -15.17
C GLU A 96 -11.73 -10.42 -15.85
N GLY A 97 -10.46 -10.58 -15.45
CA GLY A 97 -9.51 -11.57 -15.95
C GLY A 97 -8.33 -11.75 -15.01
N PHE A 98 -7.42 -12.66 -15.36
CA PHE A 98 -6.24 -12.98 -14.50
C PHE A 98 -4.92 -12.64 -15.18
N GLU A 99 -4.91 -11.96 -16.31
CA GLU A 99 -3.72 -11.65 -17.08
C GLU A 99 -2.73 -10.76 -16.29
N GLU A 100 -3.27 -9.86 -15.47
CA GLU A 100 -2.51 -8.91 -14.64
C GLU A 100 -2.50 -9.29 -13.16
N VAL A 101 -3.14 -10.41 -12.79
CA VAL A 101 -3.20 -10.88 -11.41
C VAL A 101 -1.92 -11.63 -11.05
N ASP A 102 -1.12 -11.04 -10.18
CA ASP A 102 0.11 -11.65 -9.66
C ASP A 102 -0.01 -12.04 -8.18
N THR A 103 1.04 -12.67 -7.63
CA THR A 103 1.08 -13.08 -6.21
C THR A 103 0.91 -11.90 -5.27
N ARG A 104 1.51 -10.75 -5.62
CA ARG A 104 1.46 -9.55 -4.80
C ARG A 104 0.04 -9.01 -4.71
N PHE A 105 -0.69 -8.98 -5.84
CA PHE A 105 -2.09 -8.60 -5.87
C PHE A 105 -2.95 -9.50 -4.97
N LEU A 106 -2.83 -10.84 -5.10
CA LEU A 106 -3.60 -11.78 -4.29
C LEU A 106 -3.28 -11.66 -2.78
N LEU A 107 -2.01 -11.45 -2.43
CA LEU A 107 -1.62 -11.19 -1.04
C LEU A 107 -2.23 -9.88 -0.53
N ARG A 108 -2.27 -8.83 -1.35
CA ARG A 108 -2.88 -7.56 -0.99
C ARG A 108 -4.38 -7.70 -0.73
N VAL A 109 -5.11 -8.45 -1.58
CA VAL A 109 -6.54 -8.76 -1.34
C VAL A 109 -6.71 -9.46 0.00
N PHE A 110 -5.91 -10.48 0.26
CA PHE A 110 -5.94 -11.22 1.53
C PHE A 110 -5.61 -10.32 2.72
N TRP A 111 -4.54 -9.54 2.65
CA TRP A 111 -4.14 -8.64 3.73
C TRP A 111 -5.19 -7.55 3.99
N ARG A 112 -5.79 -7.00 2.93
CA ARG A 112 -6.84 -5.98 3.07
C ARG A 112 -8.04 -6.51 3.85
N TYR A 113 -8.51 -7.69 3.50
CA TYR A 113 -9.60 -8.35 4.21
C TYR A 113 -9.29 -8.57 5.71
N HIS A 114 -8.06 -8.99 6.04
CA HIS A 114 -7.61 -9.23 7.41
C HIS A 114 -7.10 -7.97 8.12
N GLN A 115 -7.24 -6.79 7.51
CA GLN A 115 -6.76 -5.51 8.04
C GLN A 115 -5.25 -5.53 8.37
N ILE A 116 -4.48 -6.30 7.60
CA ILE A 116 -3.02 -6.37 7.71
C ILE A 116 -2.43 -5.24 6.85
N PRO A 117 -1.61 -4.35 7.43
CA PRO A 117 -1.02 -3.24 6.67
C PRO A 117 -0.11 -3.76 5.55
N TRP A 118 -0.28 -3.17 4.35
CA TRP A 118 0.55 -3.56 3.22
C TRP A 118 1.99 -3.11 3.39
N ILE A 119 2.92 -4.01 3.08
CA ILE A 119 4.31 -3.64 2.86
C ILE A 119 4.40 -3.02 1.47
N ILE A 120 4.75 -1.74 1.42
CA ILE A 120 4.86 -0.96 0.20
C ILE A 120 6.18 -1.27 -0.50
N THR A 121 7.26 -1.07 0.22
CA THR A 121 8.61 -1.39 -0.25
C THR A 121 9.57 -1.54 0.91
N GLU A 122 10.71 -2.14 0.62
CA GLU A 122 11.82 -2.27 1.55
C GLU A 122 13.09 -1.70 0.95
N THR A 123 13.91 -1.11 1.79
CA THR A 123 15.26 -0.66 1.44
C THR A 123 16.30 -1.48 2.18
N SER A 124 17.58 -1.14 2.07
CA SER A 124 18.62 -1.79 2.85
C SER A 124 18.42 -1.63 4.36
N ARG A 125 17.89 -0.49 4.81
CA ARG A 125 17.77 -0.13 6.24
C ARG A 125 16.34 0.09 6.71
N CYS A 126 15.38 0.28 5.81
CA CYS A 126 14.01 0.65 6.15
C CYS A 126 12.99 -0.34 5.60
N LEU A 127 11.91 -0.53 6.36
CA LEU A 127 10.66 -1.11 5.94
C LEU A 127 9.63 0.02 5.83
N ILE A 128 8.95 0.14 4.68
CA ILE A 128 7.90 1.13 4.45
C ILE A 128 6.58 0.36 4.31
N ARG A 129 5.62 0.66 5.19
CA ARG A 129 4.32 0.01 5.19
C ARG A 129 3.19 0.97 5.57
N GLU A 130 1.97 0.57 5.27
CA GLU A 130 0.77 1.25 5.74
C GLU A 130 0.74 1.37 7.26
N LEU A 131 0.07 2.40 7.75
CA LEU A 131 -0.22 2.57 9.17
C LEU A 131 -1.32 1.60 9.58
N GLU A 132 -1.21 1.05 10.79
CA GLU A 132 -2.29 0.43 11.54
C GLU A 132 -2.57 1.20 12.83
N LEU A 133 -3.78 1.08 13.39
CA LEU A 133 -4.16 1.88 14.56
C LEU A 133 -3.26 1.68 15.79
N SER A 134 -2.62 0.53 15.89
CA SER A 134 -1.64 0.25 16.96
C SER A 134 -0.36 1.09 16.84
N ASP A 135 -0.07 1.66 15.66
CA ASP A 135 1.10 2.52 15.42
C ASP A 135 0.90 3.96 15.90
N VAL A 136 -0.35 4.40 16.09
CA VAL A 136 -0.67 5.81 16.39
C VAL A 136 0.10 6.33 17.59
N LYS A 137 0.34 5.49 18.60
CA LYS A 137 1.19 5.88 19.75
C LYS A 137 2.63 6.23 19.33
N GLN A 138 3.24 5.43 18.46
CA GLN A 138 4.60 5.69 17.97
C GLN A 138 4.61 6.91 17.03
N LEU A 139 3.50 7.15 16.33
CA LEU A 139 3.33 8.34 15.49
C LEU A 139 3.33 9.62 16.34
N PHE A 140 2.63 9.65 17.48
CA PHE A 140 2.71 10.75 18.44
C PHE A 140 4.13 10.93 18.96
N GLU A 141 4.80 9.86 19.38
CA GLU A 141 6.19 9.91 19.85
C GLU A 141 7.15 10.47 18.78
N LEU A 142 6.88 10.25 17.49
CA LEU A 142 7.62 10.84 16.38
C LEU A 142 7.34 12.34 16.25
N TYR A 143 6.06 12.74 16.28
CA TYR A 143 5.66 14.14 16.08
C TYR A 143 5.99 15.06 17.28
N GLU A 144 6.12 14.50 18.48
CA GLU A 144 6.58 15.23 19.67
C GLU A 144 8.09 15.57 19.64
N LYS A 145 8.86 14.98 18.71
CA LYS A 145 10.30 15.25 18.62
C LYS A 145 10.57 16.68 18.11
N PRO A 146 11.59 17.35 18.64
CA PRO A 146 11.92 18.72 18.27
C PRO A 146 12.13 18.90 16.77
N GLY A 147 11.49 19.90 16.18
CA GLY A 147 11.66 20.29 14.77
C GLY A 147 10.84 19.47 13.76
N ILE A 148 10.12 18.43 14.18
CA ILE A 148 9.26 17.65 13.25
C ILE A 148 8.12 18.50 12.72
N THR A 149 7.47 19.28 13.57
CA THR A 149 6.31 20.11 13.21
C THR A 149 6.69 21.53 12.77
N GLU A 150 7.95 21.78 12.42
CA GLU A 150 8.39 23.10 11.94
C GLU A 150 7.82 23.42 10.55
N PHE A 151 7.71 22.40 9.69
CA PHE A 151 7.25 22.52 8.29
C PHE A 151 6.15 21.53 7.93
N VAL A 152 5.56 20.85 8.91
CA VAL A 152 4.41 19.97 8.73
C VAL A 152 3.38 20.24 9.82
N GLU A 153 2.13 20.02 9.50
CA GLU A 153 1.04 20.20 10.46
C GLU A 153 1.19 19.21 11.63
N PRO A 154 0.90 19.64 12.88
CA PRO A 154 0.86 18.73 14.02
C PRO A 154 -0.30 17.74 13.88
N LEU A 155 -0.22 16.64 14.61
CA LEU A 155 -1.33 15.69 14.73
C LEU A 155 -2.51 16.34 15.46
N PHE A 156 -3.70 15.82 15.21
CA PHE A 156 -4.88 16.15 15.99
C PHE A 156 -4.75 15.68 17.46
N PRO A 157 -5.61 16.11 18.39
CA PRO A 157 -5.71 15.47 19.70
C PRO A 157 -5.95 13.95 19.58
N TRP A 158 -5.50 13.17 20.56
CA TRP A 158 -5.44 11.70 20.50
C TRP A 158 -6.71 11.02 19.97
N GLU A 159 -7.87 11.33 20.51
CA GLU A 159 -9.12 10.71 20.08
C GLU A 159 -9.50 11.09 18.64
N GLU A 160 -9.24 12.33 18.25
CA GLU A 160 -9.52 12.85 16.92
C GLU A 160 -8.53 12.25 15.89
N GLU A 161 -7.27 12.10 16.27
CA GLU A 161 -6.26 11.46 15.43
C GLU A 161 -6.58 9.98 15.19
N LEU A 162 -7.05 9.27 16.21
CA LEU A 162 -7.47 7.86 16.04
C LEU A 162 -8.62 7.73 15.03
N GLU A 163 -9.62 8.61 15.09
CA GLU A 163 -10.72 8.61 14.13
C GLU A 163 -10.24 9.04 12.73
N TYR A 164 -9.32 10.00 12.65
CA TYR A 164 -8.73 10.43 11.39
C TYR A 164 -7.94 9.29 10.73
N GLU A 165 -7.03 8.63 11.45
CA GLU A 165 -6.21 7.54 10.89
C GLU A 165 -7.07 6.30 10.56
N LYS A 166 -8.13 6.03 11.32
CA LYS A 166 -9.11 5.01 10.97
C LYS A 166 -9.79 5.33 9.63
N ALA A 167 -10.29 6.55 9.47
CA ALA A 167 -10.89 6.99 8.21
C ALA A 167 -9.88 7.01 7.06
N TYR A 168 -8.61 7.33 7.35
CA TYR A 168 -7.51 7.31 6.37
C TYR A 168 -7.25 5.89 5.86
N ILE A 169 -7.17 4.90 6.74
CA ILE A 169 -7.04 3.48 6.39
C ILE A 169 -8.22 3.04 5.52
N GLU A 170 -9.46 3.34 5.96
CA GLU A 170 -10.68 2.90 5.30
C GLU A 170 -10.91 3.58 3.93
N ASN A 171 -10.51 4.83 3.76
CA ASN A 171 -10.84 5.59 2.56
C ASN A 171 -9.65 5.86 1.64
N ILE A 172 -8.45 6.03 2.17
CA ILE A 172 -7.28 6.36 1.34
C ILE A 172 -6.58 5.07 0.90
N TYR A 173 -6.15 4.24 1.84
CA TYR A 173 -5.46 3.01 1.47
C TYR A 173 -6.33 2.03 0.70
N HIS A 174 -7.65 1.95 1.01
CA HIS A 174 -8.58 1.08 0.30
C HIS A 174 -8.85 1.50 -1.16
N TYR A 175 -8.99 2.81 -1.41
CA TYR A 175 -9.45 3.28 -2.72
C TYR A 175 -8.35 3.82 -3.62
N GLN A 176 -7.32 4.45 -3.06
CA GLN A 176 -6.26 5.06 -3.86
C GLN A 176 -5.04 4.13 -4.00
N GLU A 177 -4.93 3.09 -3.17
CA GLU A 177 -3.78 2.17 -3.08
C GLU A 177 -2.43 2.87 -2.83
N PHE A 178 -2.44 4.18 -2.58
CA PHE A 178 -1.31 4.95 -2.14
C PHE A 178 -1.72 5.97 -1.06
N GLY A 179 -0.76 6.51 -0.36
CA GLY A 179 -0.96 7.46 0.72
C GLY A 179 0.35 7.76 1.41
N THR A 180 0.27 8.26 2.63
CA THR A 180 1.43 8.49 3.49
C THR A 180 1.65 7.30 4.39
N TRP A 181 2.81 6.65 4.28
CA TRP A 181 3.16 5.41 4.96
C TRP A 181 4.15 5.63 6.09
N LEU A 182 4.28 4.66 6.98
CA LEU A 182 5.23 4.65 8.07
C LEU A 182 6.57 4.04 7.64
N VAL A 183 7.65 4.64 8.11
CA VAL A 183 9.02 4.22 7.84
C VAL A 183 9.62 3.63 9.11
N PHE A 184 9.89 2.33 9.11
CA PHE A 184 10.49 1.60 10.23
C PHE A 184 11.96 1.29 9.95
N HIS A 185 12.80 1.42 10.96
CA HIS A 185 14.19 1.00 10.90
C HIS A 185 14.29 -0.52 11.09
N LYS A 186 14.74 -1.25 10.08
CA LYS A 186 14.72 -2.73 10.08
C LYS A 186 15.45 -3.38 11.25
N ALA A 187 16.59 -2.85 11.66
CA ALA A 187 17.38 -3.47 12.72
C ALA A 187 16.79 -3.29 14.12
N THR A 188 15.97 -2.25 14.35
CA THR A 188 15.42 -1.94 15.67
C THR A 188 13.90 -2.09 15.75
N GLY A 189 13.21 -2.13 14.61
CA GLY A 189 11.75 -2.09 14.54
C GLY A 189 11.12 -0.75 14.93
N GLN A 190 11.93 0.30 15.15
CA GLN A 190 11.44 1.61 15.57
C GLN A 190 10.85 2.38 14.38
N LEU A 191 9.76 3.09 14.62
CA LEU A 191 9.24 4.09 13.71
C LEU A 191 10.21 5.28 13.67
N ILE A 192 10.75 5.56 12.48
CA ILE A 192 11.74 6.62 12.26
C ILE A 192 11.27 7.72 11.31
N GLY A 193 10.10 7.58 10.72
CA GLY A 193 9.59 8.58 9.80
C GLY A 193 8.23 8.23 9.23
N ARG A 194 7.69 9.17 8.47
CA ARG A 194 6.49 9.02 7.66
C ARG A 194 6.81 9.54 6.26
N ALA A 195 6.45 8.80 5.22
CA ALA A 195 6.72 9.23 3.85
C ALA A 195 5.71 8.58 2.90
N GLY A 196 5.38 9.28 1.81
CA GLY A 196 4.43 8.74 0.85
C GLY A 196 3.95 9.77 -0.15
N PHE A 197 2.79 9.50 -0.72
CA PHE A 197 2.23 10.31 -1.78
C PHE A 197 0.82 10.81 -1.45
N GLU A 198 0.54 12.02 -1.91
CA GLU A 198 -0.80 12.60 -1.90
C GLU A 198 -1.13 13.15 -3.28
N GLN A 199 -2.41 13.07 -3.66
CA GLN A 199 -2.89 13.77 -4.85
C GLN A 199 -3.16 15.23 -4.49
N ARG A 200 -2.53 16.14 -5.21
CA ARG A 200 -2.66 17.58 -5.00
C ARG A 200 -3.10 18.29 -6.27
N GLU A 201 -3.91 19.34 -6.09
CA GLU A 201 -4.12 20.32 -7.14
C GLU A 201 -2.89 21.21 -7.25
N LEU A 202 -2.18 21.07 -8.36
CA LEU A 202 -0.99 21.86 -8.68
C LEU A 202 -1.38 22.97 -9.67
N PRO A 203 -0.51 23.99 -9.87
CA PRO A 203 -0.81 25.10 -10.77
C PRO A 203 -1.06 24.74 -12.25
N ASP A 204 -0.76 23.51 -12.66
CA ASP A 204 -0.97 22.99 -14.01
C ASP A 204 -1.90 21.77 -14.06
N GLY A 205 -2.62 21.49 -12.98
CA GLY A 205 -3.60 20.40 -12.83
C GLY A 205 -3.23 19.41 -11.74
N PRO A 206 -4.04 18.36 -11.53
CA PRO A 206 -3.80 17.38 -10.49
C PRO A 206 -2.48 16.64 -10.70
N GLY A 207 -1.76 16.38 -9.61
CA GLY A 207 -0.48 15.68 -9.64
C GLY A 207 -0.16 14.98 -8.34
N LEU A 208 0.79 14.04 -8.43
CA LEU A 208 1.28 13.28 -7.29
C LEU A 208 2.34 14.09 -6.55
N GLU A 209 2.15 14.32 -5.26
CA GLU A 209 3.10 14.99 -4.37
C GLU A 209 3.79 13.96 -3.47
N LEU A 210 5.11 14.04 -3.36
CA LEU A 210 5.91 13.30 -2.39
C LEU A 210 6.10 14.13 -1.12
N GLY A 211 5.60 13.61 0.02
CA GLY A 211 5.82 14.13 1.36
C GLY A 211 6.67 13.19 2.21
N TYR A 212 7.46 13.73 3.15
CA TYR A 212 8.26 12.93 4.08
C TYR A 212 8.67 13.70 5.33
N ILE A 213 8.80 12.96 6.43
CA ILE A 213 9.51 13.39 7.65
C ILE A 213 10.39 12.25 8.13
N ILE A 214 11.54 12.59 8.73
CA ILE A 214 12.46 11.63 9.37
C ILE A 214 12.82 12.14 10.76
N ALA A 215 12.77 11.28 11.74
CA ALA A 215 13.11 11.59 13.12
C ALA A 215 14.52 12.22 13.23
N PRO A 216 14.70 13.26 14.09
CA PRO A 216 15.93 14.05 14.15
C PRO A 216 17.21 13.22 14.32
N GLU A 217 17.15 12.17 15.14
CA GLU A 217 18.29 11.26 15.38
C GLU A 217 18.68 10.40 14.16
N TYR A 218 17.84 10.35 13.13
CA TYR A 218 18.11 9.65 11.87
C TYR A 218 18.36 10.60 10.70
N GLN A 219 18.25 11.91 10.90
CA GLN A 219 18.57 12.91 9.88
C GLN A 219 20.07 12.95 9.58
N ASN A 220 20.42 13.52 8.43
CA ASN A 220 21.82 13.66 7.95
C ASN A 220 22.60 12.33 7.80
N GLN A 221 21.91 11.17 7.83
CA GLN A 221 22.48 9.83 7.69
C GLN A 221 22.03 9.14 6.40
N GLY A 222 21.36 9.87 5.51
CA GLY A 222 20.90 9.38 4.20
C GLY A 222 19.59 8.63 4.20
N TYR A 223 18.88 8.48 5.34
CA TYR A 223 17.60 7.76 5.41
C TYR A 223 16.53 8.39 4.53
N ALA A 224 16.34 9.71 4.57
CA ALA A 224 15.38 10.40 3.71
C ALA A 224 15.67 10.15 2.21
N THR A 225 16.95 10.21 1.80
CA THR A 225 17.35 9.92 0.41
C THR A 225 16.98 8.49 0.02
N GLU A 226 17.31 7.51 0.87
CA GLU A 226 17.07 6.08 0.63
C GLU A 226 15.56 5.79 0.51
N VAL A 227 14.77 6.30 1.45
CA VAL A 227 13.31 6.13 1.47
C VAL A 227 12.66 6.78 0.26
N CYS A 228 12.96 8.05 -0.02
CA CYS A 228 12.38 8.78 -1.15
C CYS A 228 12.77 8.15 -2.51
N GLN A 229 14.00 7.65 -2.66
CA GLN A 229 14.41 6.93 -3.87
C GLN A 229 13.57 5.67 -4.10
N ALA A 230 13.36 4.87 -3.05
CA ALA A 230 12.51 3.66 -3.13
C ALA A 230 11.05 4.01 -3.45
N LEU A 231 10.52 5.09 -2.87
CA LEU A 231 9.17 5.56 -3.16
C LEU A 231 9.02 6.09 -4.59
N LEU A 232 10.01 6.83 -5.12
CA LEU A 232 10.00 7.28 -6.50
C LEU A 232 10.01 6.10 -7.49
N GLN A 233 10.78 5.05 -7.19
CA GLN A 233 10.75 3.81 -7.96
C GLN A 233 9.38 3.13 -7.87
N TYR A 234 8.78 3.07 -6.67
CA TYR A 234 7.44 2.55 -6.47
C TYR A 234 6.37 3.32 -7.26
N ALA A 235 6.46 4.66 -7.29
CA ALA A 235 5.56 5.50 -8.06
C ALA A 235 5.62 5.21 -9.57
N TRP A 236 6.82 4.93 -10.09
CA TRP A 236 7.01 4.55 -11.48
C TRP A 236 6.51 3.13 -11.79
N GLU A 237 6.95 2.14 -11.00
CA GLU A 237 6.74 0.72 -11.31
C GLU A 237 5.35 0.20 -10.93
N ASN A 238 4.71 0.80 -9.91
CA ASN A 238 3.48 0.27 -9.34
C ASN A 238 2.29 1.23 -9.40
N LEU A 239 2.54 2.54 -9.47
CA LEU A 239 1.48 3.55 -9.60
C LEU A 239 1.45 4.16 -10.99
N GLU A 240 2.41 3.81 -11.87
CA GLU A 240 2.49 4.24 -13.27
C GLU A 240 2.54 5.77 -13.47
N TYR A 241 3.05 6.51 -12.48
CA TYR A 241 3.21 7.96 -12.62
C TYR A 241 4.49 8.30 -13.37
N GLU A 242 4.37 9.16 -14.38
CA GLU A 242 5.50 9.66 -15.16
C GLU A 242 6.25 10.80 -14.48
N ASN A 243 5.63 11.48 -13.52
CA ASN A 243 6.24 12.56 -12.76
C ASN A 243 5.72 12.62 -11.33
N VAL A 244 6.57 13.14 -10.43
CA VAL A 244 6.27 13.38 -9.02
C VAL A 244 6.67 14.82 -8.68
N ASN A 245 5.94 15.43 -7.77
CA ASN A 245 6.12 16.80 -7.35
C ASN A 245 6.50 16.85 -5.86
N CYS A 246 7.14 17.94 -5.45
CA CYS A 246 7.28 18.35 -4.06
C CYS A 246 6.83 19.79 -3.94
N LEU A 247 6.00 20.08 -2.95
CA LEU A 247 5.64 21.42 -2.51
C LEU A 247 6.38 21.70 -1.22
N ILE A 248 7.38 22.56 -1.27
CA ILE A 248 8.29 22.76 -0.15
C ILE A 248 8.07 24.17 0.39
N GLN A 249 7.75 24.27 1.67
CA GLN A 249 7.58 25.58 2.32
C GLN A 249 8.87 26.39 2.24
N LYS A 250 8.73 27.67 1.91
CA LYS A 250 9.86 28.58 1.75
C LYS A 250 10.69 28.65 3.04
N GLY A 251 11.99 28.38 2.93
CA GLY A 251 12.91 28.32 4.07
C GLY A 251 13.20 26.90 4.58
N ASN A 252 12.49 25.88 4.15
CA ASN A 252 12.83 24.48 4.43
C ASN A 252 14.01 24.02 3.56
N THR A 253 15.20 24.54 3.88
CA THR A 253 16.44 24.28 3.12
C THR A 253 16.82 22.80 3.09
N ALA A 254 16.50 22.05 4.13
CA ALA A 254 16.78 20.61 4.19
C ALA A 254 15.99 19.83 3.13
N SER A 255 14.69 20.13 2.98
CA SER A 255 13.84 19.50 1.96
C SER A 255 14.20 19.96 0.56
N ILE A 256 14.56 21.24 0.35
CA ILE A 256 15.06 21.76 -0.93
C ILE A 256 16.30 20.97 -1.37
N HIS A 257 17.33 20.87 -0.52
CA HIS A 257 18.55 20.13 -0.83
C HIS A 257 18.27 18.65 -1.13
N LEU A 258 17.33 18.02 -0.42
CA LEU A 258 16.98 16.64 -0.70
C LEU A 258 16.26 16.50 -2.05
N ALA A 259 15.32 17.38 -2.36
CA ALA A 259 14.61 17.38 -3.64
C ALA A 259 15.61 17.54 -4.81
N GLU A 260 16.52 18.52 -4.72
CA GLU A 260 17.58 18.72 -5.74
C GLU A 260 18.49 17.49 -5.88
N LYS A 261 18.92 16.91 -4.75
CA LYS A 261 19.72 15.68 -4.74
C LYS A 261 19.02 14.49 -5.37
N LEU A 262 17.69 14.39 -5.23
CA LEU A 262 16.86 13.37 -5.86
C LEU A 262 16.59 13.65 -7.34
N GLY A 263 17.02 14.81 -7.85
CA GLY A 263 16.87 15.21 -9.26
C GLY A 263 15.54 15.89 -9.57
N PHE A 264 14.87 16.43 -8.56
CA PHE A 264 13.76 17.37 -8.79
C PHE A 264 14.30 18.71 -9.28
N THR A 265 13.53 19.37 -10.13
CA THR A 265 13.85 20.68 -10.68
C THR A 265 12.83 21.71 -10.21
N PHE A 266 13.29 22.86 -9.78
CA PHE A 266 12.45 23.99 -9.41
C PHE A 266 11.59 24.42 -10.60
N GLN A 267 10.30 24.61 -10.38
CA GLN A 267 9.35 25.07 -11.40
C GLN A 267 9.01 26.54 -11.20
N LYS A 268 8.48 26.90 -10.05
CA LYS A 268 8.13 28.28 -9.67
C LYS A 268 7.79 28.36 -8.18
N GLU A 269 7.74 29.60 -7.67
CA GLU A 269 7.05 29.88 -6.42
C GLU A 269 5.54 29.80 -6.64
N THR A 270 4.81 29.28 -5.66
CA THR A 270 3.35 29.13 -5.69
C THR A 270 2.78 29.37 -4.30
N GLU A 271 1.48 29.36 -4.17
CA GLU A 271 0.76 29.46 -2.92
C GLU A 271 -0.22 28.30 -2.82
N ILE A 272 -0.16 27.56 -1.72
CA ILE A 272 -1.08 26.46 -1.43
C ILE A 272 -1.73 26.75 -0.08
N THR A 273 -3.05 26.81 -0.06
CA THR A 273 -3.86 27.15 1.15
C THR A 273 -3.42 28.43 1.86
N GLY A 274 -2.88 29.43 1.12
CA GLY A 274 -2.39 30.68 1.66
C GLY A 274 -0.93 30.69 2.11
N GLU A 275 -0.24 29.54 2.04
CA GLU A 275 1.17 29.41 2.42
C GLU A 275 2.09 29.49 1.19
N PRO A 276 3.21 30.25 1.28
CA PRO A 276 4.17 30.36 0.20
C PRO A 276 5.01 29.09 0.07
N MET A 277 4.90 28.45 -1.08
CA MET A 277 5.59 27.20 -1.40
C MET A 277 6.52 27.35 -2.60
N GLU A 278 7.57 26.56 -2.63
CA GLU A 278 8.40 26.31 -3.81
C GLU A 278 7.99 24.98 -4.43
N TRP A 279 7.59 25.01 -5.68
CA TRP A 279 7.18 23.82 -6.42
C TRP A 279 8.36 23.24 -7.17
N TYR A 280 8.65 21.97 -6.91
CA TYR A 280 9.65 21.15 -7.59
C TYR A 280 9.00 19.97 -8.29
N ARG A 281 9.52 19.58 -9.46
CA ARG A 281 9.04 18.43 -10.22
C ARG A 281 10.18 17.54 -10.67
N LYS A 282 9.96 16.23 -10.63
CA LYS A 282 10.83 15.22 -11.20
C LYS A 282 10.07 14.38 -12.22
N VAL A 283 10.62 14.24 -13.42
CA VAL A 283 10.18 13.24 -14.41
C VAL A 283 10.84 11.91 -14.06
N LEU A 284 10.03 10.87 -13.88
CA LEU A 284 10.50 9.54 -13.57
C LEU A 284 10.98 8.84 -14.85
N ARG A 285 12.16 8.25 -14.78
CA ARG A 285 12.75 7.42 -15.83
C ARG A 285 13.70 6.46 -15.16
N PHE A 286 13.40 5.19 -15.23
CA PHE A 286 14.20 4.12 -14.65
C PHE A 286 14.59 3.09 -15.71
#